data_e761e44532714295bd51422467c66fd5
#
_entry.id   e761e44532714295bd51422467c66fd5
#
_cell.length_a   1.000
_cell.length_b   1.000
_cell.length_c   1.000
_cell.angle_alpha   90.00
_cell.angle_beta   90.00
_cell.angle_gamma   90.00
#
_symmetry.space_group_name_H-M   'P 1'
#
loop_
_entity.id
_entity.type
_entity.pdbx_description
1 polymer ?
#
loop_
_entity_poly.entity_id
_entity_poly.type
_entity_poly.pdbx_seq_one_letter_code
_entity_poly.pdbx_strand_id
1 'polypeptide(L)'
;GDVFAGYLAMKMGLPIDKLIVATNENDILHRAISKGDYVSKEVKETLSPSMDIQLASNFERLIYYVNNSDSIKTAEIMKKVKQNSYQIEKNNLDIIQKDFLSESCNEQETLELIKKNYEENNIILDPHTAVGVGAAHKLSIHDCVVLSTAHPCKFPDATNNAINKHEKLPEELQYVLNKDENFQVLKNNTEEVKNFVKSKI
;
A
#
# COMPACT_ATOMS: atom_id res chain seq x y z
N GLY A 1 -2.92 -4.26 -2.20
CA GLY A 1 -4.01 -4.59 -3.16
C GLY A 1 -3.54 -4.49 -4.59
N ASP A 2 -2.98 -3.34 -4.98
CA ASP A 2 -2.56 -3.05 -6.36
C ASP A 2 -1.42 -3.97 -6.82
N VAL A 3 -0.40 -4.15 -5.98
CA VAL A 3 0.71 -5.08 -6.29
C VAL A 3 0.21 -6.52 -6.40
N PHE A 4 -0.79 -6.91 -5.60
CA PHE A 4 -1.41 -8.23 -5.72
C PHE A 4 -2.21 -8.38 -7.02
N ALA A 5 -2.84 -7.32 -7.52
CA ALA A 5 -3.45 -7.33 -8.85
C ALA A 5 -2.40 -7.57 -9.95
N GLY A 6 -1.23 -6.93 -9.84
CA GLY A 6 -0.07 -7.21 -10.69
C GLY A 6 0.39 -8.67 -10.62
N TYR A 7 0.39 -9.26 -9.42
CA TYR A 7 0.71 -10.69 -9.25
C TYR A 7 -0.29 -11.60 -9.98
N LEU A 8 -1.58 -11.31 -9.88
CA LEU A 8 -2.59 -12.06 -10.63
C LEU A 8 -2.41 -11.90 -12.14
N ALA A 9 -2.15 -10.69 -12.62
CA ALA A 9 -1.87 -10.44 -14.04
C ALA A 9 -0.64 -11.23 -14.52
N MET A 10 0.44 -11.27 -13.73
CA MET A 10 1.62 -12.11 -14.00
C MET A 10 1.23 -13.59 -14.10
N LYS A 11 0.41 -14.11 -13.16
CA LYS A 11 -0.07 -15.52 -13.21
C LYS A 11 -1.01 -15.79 -14.37
N MET A 12 -1.66 -14.77 -14.92
CA MET A 12 -2.48 -14.86 -16.15
C MET A 12 -1.65 -14.74 -17.43
N GLY A 13 -0.34 -14.55 -17.32
CA GLY A 13 0.57 -14.54 -18.47
C GLY A 13 1.06 -13.15 -18.91
N LEU A 14 0.76 -12.09 -18.15
CA LEU A 14 1.36 -10.79 -18.41
C LEU A 14 2.88 -10.88 -18.15
N PRO A 15 3.77 -10.44 -19.09
CA PRO A 15 5.21 -10.54 -18.94
C PRO A 15 5.74 -9.50 -17.95
N ILE A 16 5.56 -9.77 -16.67
CA ILE A 16 6.11 -9.00 -15.56
C ILE A 16 7.30 -9.78 -15.00
N ASP A 17 8.47 -9.15 -14.94
CA ASP A 17 9.67 -9.77 -14.39
C ASP A 17 9.64 -9.80 -12.86
N LYS A 18 9.39 -8.64 -12.23
CA LYS A 18 9.32 -8.48 -10.78
C LYS A 18 8.19 -7.54 -10.37
N LEU A 19 7.69 -7.77 -9.18
CA LEU A 19 6.74 -6.91 -8.48
C LEU A 19 7.45 -6.26 -7.30
N ILE A 20 7.36 -4.93 -7.17
CA ILE A 20 8.00 -4.19 -6.09
C ILE A 20 6.93 -3.75 -5.10
N VAL A 21 7.05 -4.18 -3.85
CA VAL A 21 6.23 -3.69 -2.74
C VAL A 21 6.99 -2.57 -2.05
N ALA A 22 6.49 -1.36 -2.21
CA ALA A 22 7.02 -0.18 -1.54
C ALA A 22 6.25 0.09 -0.25
N THR A 23 6.95 0.46 0.82
CA THR A 23 6.36 0.87 2.10
C THR A 23 6.94 2.21 2.54
N ASN A 24 6.21 2.93 3.38
CA ASN A 24 6.79 4.03 4.15
C ASN A 24 7.52 3.47 5.39
N GLU A 25 7.72 4.29 6.43
CA GLU A 25 8.36 3.86 7.68
C GLU A 25 7.59 2.74 8.41
N ASN A 26 6.33 2.51 8.04
CA ASN A 26 5.55 1.36 8.50
C ASN A 26 5.89 0.15 7.62
N ASP A 27 7.01 -0.45 7.90
CA ASP A 27 7.77 -1.36 7.05
C ASP A 27 7.35 -2.84 7.11
N ILE A 28 6.17 -3.16 7.65
CA ILE A 28 5.78 -4.56 7.89
C ILE A 28 5.85 -5.43 6.62
N LEU A 29 5.38 -4.92 5.47
CA LEU A 29 5.44 -5.69 4.21
C LEU A 29 6.86 -5.80 3.68
N HIS A 30 7.69 -4.76 3.81
CA HIS A 30 9.10 -4.85 3.46
C HIS A 30 9.82 -5.90 4.31
N ARG A 31 9.62 -5.92 5.63
CA ARG A 31 10.20 -6.95 6.51
C ARG A 31 9.69 -8.35 6.20
N ALA A 32 8.39 -8.48 5.93
CA ALA A 32 7.78 -9.76 5.56
C ALA A 32 8.41 -10.35 4.30
N ILE A 33 8.59 -9.54 3.25
CA ILE A 33 9.13 -9.98 1.96
C ILE A 33 10.64 -10.17 2.01
N SER A 34 11.37 -9.27 2.67
CA SER A 34 12.85 -9.32 2.71
C SER A 34 13.40 -10.34 3.71
N LYS A 35 12.73 -10.52 4.86
CA LYS A 35 13.25 -11.30 6.00
C LYS A 35 12.27 -12.35 6.54
N GLY A 36 11.05 -12.38 6.02
CA GLY A 36 9.99 -13.26 6.55
C GLY A 36 9.34 -12.73 7.84
N ASP A 37 9.75 -11.58 8.35
CA ASP A 37 9.26 -11.01 9.60
C ASP A 37 7.91 -10.31 9.40
N TYR A 38 6.82 -10.96 9.76
CA TYR A 38 5.47 -10.39 9.70
C TYR A 38 4.90 -10.16 11.12
N VAL A 39 5.68 -9.48 11.95
CA VAL A 39 5.31 -9.09 13.32
C VAL A 39 4.99 -7.60 13.35
N SER A 40 3.80 -7.23 13.86
CA SER A 40 3.37 -5.84 13.95
C SER A 40 4.24 -5.06 14.93
N LYS A 41 4.54 -3.81 14.58
CA LYS A 41 5.15 -2.80 15.44
C LYS A 41 4.14 -1.70 15.73
N GLU A 42 4.55 -0.68 16.46
CA GLU A 42 3.79 0.56 16.60
C GLU A 42 3.64 1.25 15.25
N VAL A 43 2.45 1.74 14.95
CA VAL A 43 2.19 2.52 13.72
C VAL A 43 2.71 3.93 13.91
N LYS A 44 3.47 4.42 12.95
CA LYS A 44 3.91 5.80 12.86
C LYS A 44 3.00 6.56 11.91
N GLU A 45 2.55 7.73 12.31
CA GLU A 45 1.83 8.65 11.44
C GLU A 45 2.80 9.31 10.45
N THR A 46 2.43 9.32 9.15
CA THR A 46 3.26 9.84 8.07
C THR A 46 2.46 10.68 7.06
N LEU A 47 3.16 11.32 6.13
CA LEU A 47 2.55 12.06 5.01
C LEU A 47 1.90 11.14 3.96
N SER A 48 2.11 9.83 4.04
CA SER A 48 1.46 8.81 3.19
C SER A 48 0.50 7.92 4.01
N PRO A 49 -0.60 8.48 4.56
CA PRO A 49 -1.39 7.84 5.61
C PRO A 49 -2.04 6.51 5.21
N SER A 50 -2.30 6.27 3.93
CA SER A 50 -2.84 4.98 3.48
C SER A 50 -1.84 3.83 3.61
N MET A 51 -0.56 4.15 3.85
CA MET A 51 0.52 3.18 4.12
C MET A 51 0.84 3.06 5.61
N ASP A 52 0.15 3.81 6.50
CA ASP A 52 0.37 3.77 7.95
C ASP A 52 -0.30 2.55 8.55
N ILE A 53 0.23 1.38 8.22
CA ILE A 53 -0.28 0.08 8.63
C ILE A 53 0.84 -0.82 9.17
N GLN A 54 0.51 -1.59 10.19
CA GLN A 54 1.34 -2.68 10.70
C GLN A 54 0.59 -4.03 10.68
N LEU A 55 -0.48 -4.09 9.90
CA LEU A 55 -1.20 -5.30 9.51
C LEU A 55 -1.81 -5.07 8.11
N ALA A 56 -1.34 -5.81 7.13
CA ALA A 56 -1.81 -5.70 5.75
C ALA A 56 -2.82 -6.81 5.44
N SER A 57 -4.13 -6.51 5.53
CA SER A 57 -5.20 -7.49 5.32
C SER A 57 -5.15 -8.16 3.94
N ASN A 58 -4.69 -7.44 2.91
CA ASN A 58 -4.53 -7.99 1.56
C ASN A 58 -3.40 -9.02 1.44
N PHE A 59 -2.44 -9.02 2.35
CA PHE A 59 -1.31 -9.95 2.33
C PHE A 59 -1.74 -11.41 2.57
N GLU A 60 -2.88 -11.61 3.24
CA GLU A 60 -3.50 -12.93 3.40
C GLU A 60 -3.70 -13.66 2.07
N ARG A 61 -4.03 -12.92 1.01
CA ARG A 61 -4.20 -13.50 -0.33
C ARG A 61 -2.90 -14.12 -0.87
N LEU A 62 -1.77 -13.43 -0.68
CA LEU A 62 -0.47 -13.95 -1.08
C LEU A 62 -0.10 -15.17 -0.22
N ILE A 63 -0.33 -15.11 1.10
CA ILE A 63 -0.13 -16.26 2.00
C ILE A 63 -0.93 -17.48 1.54
N TYR A 64 -2.18 -17.28 1.13
CA TYR A 64 -3.02 -18.35 0.59
C TYR A 64 -2.39 -18.99 -0.66
N TYR A 65 -1.97 -18.18 -1.63
CA TYR A 65 -1.38 -18.69 -2.88
C TYR A 65 -0.05 -19.42 -2.66
N VAL A 66 0.85 -18.90 -1.82
CA VAL A 66 2.14 -19.55 -1.56
C VAL A 66 2.02 -20.82 -0.72
N ASN A 67 0.87 -21.03 -0.07
CA ASN A 67 0.51 -22.28 0.61
C ASN A 67 -0.35 -23.20 -0.28
N ASN A 68 -0.22 -23.14 -1.61
CA ASN A 68 -0.93 -23.97 -2.57
C ASN A 68 -2.46 -23.87 -2.46
N SER A 69 -2.97 -22.69 -2.14
CA SER A 69 -4.39 -22.41 -1.96
C SER A 69 -5.06 -23.24 -0.84
N ASP A 70 -4.27 -23.61 0.17
CA ASP A 70 -4.77 -24.30 1.36
C ASP A 70 -5.44 -23.31 2.33
N SER A 71 -6.76 -23.32 2.39
CA SER A 71 -7.55 -22.42 3.25
C SER A 71 -7.40 -22.75 4.74
N ILE A 72 -7.19 -24.03 5.09
CA ILE A 72 -7.03 -24.44 6.52
C ILE A 72 -5.70 -23.94 7.03
N LYS A 73 -4.62 -24.22 6.31
CA LYS A 73 -3.27 -23.74 6.65
C LYS A 73 -3.24 -22.19 6.69
N THR A 74 -3.88 -21.52 5.74
CA THR A 74 -3.97 -20.06 5.73
C THR A 74 -4.69 -19.53 6.97
N ALA A 75 -5.82 -20.12 7.36
CA ALA A 75 -6.54 -19.73 8.57
C ALA A 75 -5.71 -19.91 9.85
N GLU A 76 -4.92 -20.98 9.95
CA GLU A 76 -3.99 -21.20 11.06
C GLU A 76 -2.88 -20.14 11.10
N ILE A 77 -2.32 -19.79 9.93
CA ILE A 77 -1.33 -18.73 9.82
C ILE A 77 -1.94 -17.40 10.28
N MET A 78 -3.15 -17.07 9.82
CA MET A 78 -3.81 -15.80 10.19
C MET A 78 -4.16 -15.72 11.69
N LYS A 79 -4.35 -16.85 12.39
CA LYS A 79 -4.43 -16.86 13.86
C LYS A 79 -3.11 -16.44 14.50
N LYS A 80 -1.96 -16.94 13.99
CA LYS A 80 -0.64 -16.53 14.48
C LYS A 80 -0.36 -15.06 14.20
N VAL A 81 -0.75 -14.56 13.02
CA VAL A 81 -0.66 -13.13 12.67
C VAL A 81 -1.43 -12.27 13.67
N LYS A 82 -2.67 -12.64 14.01
CA LYS A 82 -3.49 -11.93 15.02
C LYS A 82 -2.86 -11.96 16.42
N GLN A 83 -2.08 -12.98 16.73
CA GLN A 83 -1.32 -13.10 17.98
C GLN A 83 0.05 -12.39 17.92
N ASN A 84 0.33 -11.70 16.84
CA ASN A 84 1.59 -11.01 16.57
C ASN A 84 2.83 -11.92 16.69
N SER A 85 2.73 -13.16 16.20
CA SER A 85 3.76 -14.20 16.36
C SER A 85 4.07 -14.95 15.06
N TYR A 86 3.84 -14.34 13.89
CA TYR A 86 4.05 -15.05 12.63
C TYR A 86 5.36 -14.65 11.95
N GLN A 87 6.17 -15.67 11.70
CA GLN A 87 7.35 -15.62 10.85
C GLN A 87 7.08 -16.48 9.61
N ILE A 88 7.32 -15.94 8.40
CA ILE A 88 7.13 -16.68 7.15
C ILE A 88 8.19 -17.79 7.08
N GLU A 89 7.73 -19.01 6.84
CA GLU A 89 8.60 -20.17 6.69
C GLU A 89 9.54 -20.00 5.47
N LYS A 90 10.78 -20.47 5.60
CA LYS A 90 11.83 -20.26 4.57
C LYS A 90 11.36 -20.66 3.17
N ASN A 91 10.71 -21.81 3.01
CA ASN A 91 10.23 -22.27 1.70
C ASN A 91 9.22 -21.30 1.07
N ASN A 92 8.28 -20.76 1.88
CA ASN A 92 7.30 -19.79 1.42
C ASN A 92 7.96 -18.44 1.12
N LEU A 93 8.95 -18.04 1.90
CA LEU A 93 9.71 -16.82 1.67
C LEU A 93 10.46 -16.89 0.34
N ASP A 94 11.10 -18.01 0.03
CA ASP A 94 11.80 -18.22 -1.24
C ASP A 94 10.84 -18.15 -2.44
N ILE A 95 9.61 -18.67 -2.30
CA ILE A 95 8.56 -18.55 -3.33
C ILE A 95 8.16 -17.08 -3.52
N ILE A 96 7.96 -16.33 -2.42
CA ILE A 96 7.62 -14.91 -2.48
C ILE A 96 8.74 -14.11 -3.15
N GLN A 97 9.98 -14.30 -2.73
CA GLN A 97 11.15 -13.57 -3.23
C GLN A 97 11.47 -13.85 -4.70
N LYS A 98 10.96 -14.97 -5.24
CA LYS A 98 11.07 -15.25 -6.67
C LYS A 98 10.33 -14.21 -7.52
N ASP A 99 9.17 -13.78 -7.08
CA ASP A 99 8.28 -12.88 -7.83
C ASP A 99 8.31 -11.44 -7.28
N PHE A 100 8.66 -11.25 -6.01
CA PHE A 100 8.58 -9.95 -5.31
C PHE A 100 9.93 -9.44 -4.83
N LEU A 101 10.10 -8.14 -4.98
CA LEU A 101 11.08 -7.31 -4.28
C LEU A 101 10.34 -6.37 -3.32
N SER A 102 11.06 -5.80 -2.38
CA SER A 102 10.48 -4.79 -1.50
C SER A 102 11.52 -3.81 -0.99
N GLU A 103 11.08 -2.59 -0.75
CA GLU A 103 11.90 -1.55 -0.15
C GLU A 103 11.03 -0.58 0.66
N SER A 104 11.65 0.13 1.61
CA SER A 104 11.01 1.18 2.39
C SER A 104 11.58 2.54 2.03
N CYS A 105 10.72 3.57 2.07
CA CYS A 105 11.11 4.95 1.85
C CYS A 105 10.64 5.77 3.06
N ASN A 106 11.56 6.46 3.72
CA ASN A 106 11.19 7.28 4.87
C ASN A 106 10.59 8.63 4.43
N GLU A 107 10.11 9.41 5.38
CA GLU A 107 9.41 10.66 5.09
C GLU A 107 10.30 11.70 4.44
N GLN A 108 11.56 11.85 4.90
CA GLN A 108 12.51 12.76 4.31
C GLN A 108 12.80 12.40 2.84
N GLU A 109 13.05 11.14 2.56
CA GLU A 109 13.26 10.63 1.19
C GLU A 109 12.03 10.88 0.31
N THR A 110 10.83 10.71 0.86
CA THR A 110 9.58 10.97 0.16
C THR A 110 9.45 12.43 -0.25
N LEU A 111 9.72 13.37 0.65
CA LEU A 111 9.68 14.81 0.36
C LEU A 111 10.74 15.21 -0.68
N GLU A 112 11.96 14.69 -0.57
CA GLU A 112 13.02 14.92 -1.53
C GLU A 112 12.65 14.44 -2.93
N LEU A 113 11.99 13.30 -3.04
CA LEU A 113 11.52 12.74 -4.31
C LEU A 113 10.40 13.56 -4.94
N ILE A 114 9.42 14.04 -4.14
CA ILE A 114 8.38 14.94 -4.62
C ILE A 114 9.03 16.21 -5.19
N LYS A 115 9.97 16.81 -4.45
CA LYS A 115 10.69 18.01 -4.86
C LYS A 115 11.49 17.76 -6.15
N LYS A 116 12.33 16.74 -6.17
CA LYS A 116 13.16 16.39 -7.32
C LYS A 116 12.33 16.15 -8.57
N ASN A 117 11.29 15.34 -8.46
CA ASN A 117 10.43 15.05 -9.62
C ASN A 117 9.73 16.31 -10.14
N TYR A 118 9.33 17.22 -9.26
CA TYR A 118 8.74 18.49 -9.65
C TYR A 118 9.78 19.38 -10.38
N GLU A 119 11.01 19.48 -9.88
CA GLU A 119 12.07 20.28 -10.47
C GLU A 119 12.50 19.75 -11.85
N GLU A 120 12.59 18.43 -12.02
CA GLU A 120 13.05 17.79 -13.25
C GLU A 120 11.95 17.64 -14.32
N ASN A 121 10.72 17.33 -13.91
CA ASN A 121 9.65 16.92 -14.82
C ASN A 121 8.42 17.84 -14.79
N ASN A 122 8.37 18.81 -13.87
CA ASN A 122 7.20 19.65 -13.58
C ASN A 122 5.93 18.84 -13.26
N ILE A 123 6.10 17.66 -12.63
CA ILE A 123 5.02 16.79 -12.19
C ILE A 123 5.09 16.66 -10.68
N ILE A 124 3.96 16.94 -10.01
CA ILE A 124 3.81 16.77 -8.57
C ILE A 124 3.33 15.35 -8.30
N LEU A 125 4.10 14.58 -7.54
CA LEU A 125 3.71 13.25 -7.07
C LEU A 125 2.91 13.39 -5.76
N ASP A 126 1.90 12.55 -5.57
CA ASP A 126 1.37 12.32 -4.23
C ASP A 126 2.38 11.51 -3.39
N PRO A 127 2.33 11.58 -2.05
CA PRO A 127 3.33 10.95 -1.20
C PRO A 127 3.39 9.43 -1.33
N HIS A 128 2.28 8.75 -1.65
CA HIS A 128 2.26 7.30 -1.82
C HIS A 128 2.97 6.89 -3.12
N THR A 129 2.71 7.62 -4.21
CA THR A 129 3.43 7.42 -5.50
C THR A 129 4.91 7.72 -5.33
N ALA A 130 5.28 8.78 -4.57
CA ALA A 130 6.67 9.10 -4.29
C ALA A 130 7.39 7.97 -3.53
N VAL A 131 6.74 7.33 -2.57
CA VAL A 131 7.28 6.12 -1.89
C VAL A 131 7.54 5.00 -2.90
N GLY A 132 6.64 4.78 -3.87
CA GLY A 132 6.85 3.80 -4.94
C GLY A 132 8.07 4.11 -5.82
N VAL A 133 8.22 5.37 -6.22
CA VAL A 133 9.40 5.85 -6.98
C VAL A 133 10.67 5.67 -6.16
N GLY A 134 10.65 6.01 -4.87
CA GLY A 134 11.78 5.85 -3.95
C GLY A 134 12.24 4.42 -3.81
N ALA A 135 11.30 3.49 -3.67
CA ALA A 135 11.61 2.07 -3.61
C ALA A 135 12.29 1.58 -4.89
N ALA A 136 11.81 1.99 -6.07
CA ALA A 136 12.43 1.65 -7.34
C ALA A 136 13.85 2.20 -7.47
N HIS A 137 14.07 3.47 -7.08
CA HIS A 137 15.40 4.10 -7.08
C HIS A 137 16.39 3.38 -6.15
N LYS A 138 15.99 3.04 -4.92
CA LYS A 138 16.84 2.31 -3.96
C LYS A 138 17.24 0.93 -4.48
N LEU A 139 16.35 0.27 -5.21
CA LEU A 139 16.62 -1.02 -5.86
C LEU A 139 17.38 -0.87 -7.18
N SER A 140 17.72 0.36 -7.60
CA SER A 140 18.38 0.67 -8.90
C SER A 140 17.58 0.14 -10.10
N ILE A 141 16.25 0.15 -10.00
CA ILE A 141 15.33 -0.25 -11.08
C ILE A 141 14.77 1.01 -11.74
N HIS A 142 15.17 1.25 -12.98
CA HIS A 142 14.82 2.46 -13.72
C HIS A 142 13.75 2.21 -14.79
N ASP A 143 13.62 0.97 -15.26
CA ASP A 143 12.63 0.56 -16.26
C ASP A 143 11.49 -0.18 -15.57
N CYS A 144 10.58 0.59 -14.99
CA CYS A 144 9.43 0.05 -14.26
C CYS A 144 8.19 0.95 -14.38
N VAL A 145 7.03 0.35 -14.18
CA VAL A 145 5.75 1.06 -14.04
C VAL A 145 5.50 1.31 -12.56
N VAL A 146 5.46 2.56 -12.15
CA VAL A 146 5.03 2.96 -10.81
C VAL A 146 3.55 3.31 -10.84
N LEU A 147 2.75 2.66 -9.99
CA LEU A 147 1.32 2.93 -9.90
C LEU A 147 1.08 4.28 -9.22
N SER A 148 0.42 5.20 -9.92
CA SER A 148 -0.06 6.45 -9.34
C SER A 148 -1.36 6.19 -8.60
N THR A 149 -1.33 6.28 -7.28
CA THR A 149 -2.42 5.79 -6.42
C THR A 149 -3.39 6.88 -5.97
N ALA A 150 -2.98 8.15 -6.05
CA ALA A 150 -3.81 9.27 -5.64
C ALA A 150 -3.43 10.56 -6.36
N HIS A 151 -4.33 11.55 -6.32
CA HIS A 151 -4.03 12.89 -6.79
C HIS A 151 -3.36 13.71 -5.67
N PRO A 152 -2.28 14.46 -5.95
CA PRO A 152 -1.53 15.21 -4.92
C PRO A 152 -2.36 16.24 -4.16
N CYS A 153 -3.45 16.76 -4.73
CA CYS A 153 -4.35 17.69 -4.02
C CYS A 153 -4.99 17.10 -2.74
N LYS A 154 -5.00 15.77 -2.59
CA LYS A 154 -5.49 15.09 -1.38
C LYS A 154 -4.52 15.19 -0.20
N PHE A 155 -3.27 15.55 -0.47
CA PHE A 155 -2.19 15.57 0.51
C PHE A 155 -1.46 16.92 0.47
N PRO A 156 -2.17 18.03 0.82
CA PRO A 156 -1.63 19.38 0.71
C PRO A 156 -0.39 19.59 1.60
N ASP A 157 -0.32 18.93 2.75
CA ASP A 157 0.82 19.03 3.66
C ASP A 157 2.10 18.47 3.03
N ALA A 158 2.01 17.32 2.34
CA ALA A 158 3.15 16.73 1.64
C ALA A 158 3.66 17.64 0.52
N THR A 159 2.77 18.18 -0.32
CA THR A 159 3.15 19.08 -1.42
C THR A 159 3.69 20.40 -0.90
N ASN A 160 3.07 20.97 0.14
CA ASN A 160 3.54 22.20 0.76
C ASN A 160 4.94 22.03 1.40
N ASN A 161 5.15 20.94 2.14
CA ASN A 161 6.44 20.66 2.79
C ASN A 161 7.55 20.40 1.77
N ALA A 162 7.23 19.75 0.65
CA ALA A 162 8.23 19.43 -0.38
C ALA A 162 8.58 20.61 -1.29
N ILE A 163 7.58 21.37 -1.77
CA ILE A 163 7.75 22.35 -2.86
C ILE A 163 7.09 23.71 -2.59
N ASN A 164 6.54 23.93 -1.39
CA ASN A 164 5.80 25.13 -1.01
C ASN A 164 4.67 25.48 -2.01
N LYS A 165 3.93 24.46 -2.45
CA LYS A 165 2.79 24.59 -3.37
C LYS A 165 1.62 23.73 -2.92
N HIS A 166 0.42 24.18 -3.29
CA HIS A 166 -0.83 23.41 -3.13
C HIS A 166 -1.38 23.07 -4.51
N GLU A 167 -1.55 21.78 -4.78
CA GLU A 167 -2.22 21.35 -5.98
C GLU A 167 -3.73 21.56 -5.84
N LYS A 168 -4.34 22.14 -6.87
CA LYS A 168 -5.79 22.41 -6.86
C LYS A 168 -6.58 21.13 -7.11
N LEU A 169 -7.75 21.05 -6.49
CA LEU A 169 -8.72 20.01 -6.82
C LEU A 169 -9.11 20.14 -8.32
N PRO A 170 -9.13 19.03 -9.08
CA PRO A 170 -9.61 19.04 -10.47
C PRO A 170 -10.98 19.70 -10.60
N GLU A 171 -11.19 20.44 -11.71
CA GLU A 171 -12.42 21.23 -11.91
C GLU A 171 -13.68 20.36 -11.82
N GLU A 172 -13.60 19.14 -12.33
CA GLU A 172 -14.68 18.17 -12.32
C GLU A 172 -15.09 17.70 -10.92
N LEU A 173 -14.24 17.95 -9.91
CA LEU A 173 -14.48 17.57 -8.52
C LEU A 173 -14.77 18.77 -7.61
N GLN A 174 -14.62 20.01 -8.08
CA GLN A 174 -14.81 21.21 -7.25
C GLN A 174 -16.22 21.30 -6.66
N TYR A 175 -17.22 20.77 -7.33
CA TYR A 175 -18.58 20.73 -6.85
C TYR A 175 -18.76 19.97 -5.53
N VAL A 176 -17.82 19.04 -5.21
CA VAL A 176 -17.86 18.25 -3.97
C VAL A 176 -17.62 19.12 -2.74
N LEU A 177 -16.78 20.18 -2.88
CA LEU A 177 -16.43 21.07 -1.77
C LEU A 177 -17.63 21.82 -1.17
N ASN A 178 -18.71 21.97 -1.93
CA ASN A 178 -19.92 22.68 -1.52
C ASN A 178 -21.09 21.74 -1.16
N LYS A 179 -20.83 20.43 -1.07
CA LYS A 179 -21.87 19.45 -0.69
C LYS A 179 -21.76 19.10 0.78
N ASP A 180 -22.92 18.93 1.39
CA ASP A 180 -23.00 18.35 2.73
C ASP A 180 -22.54 16.89 2.72
N GLU A 181 -21.85 16.50 3.78
CA GLU A 181 -21.49 15.10 3.99
C GLU A 181 -22.74 14.26 4.23
N ASN A 182 -22.86 13.14 3.53
CA ASN A 182 -23.94 12.19 3.67
C ASN A 182 -23.41 10.83 4.11
N PHE A 183 -23.47 10.55 5.40
CA PHE A 183 -23.05 9.29 5.98
C PHE A 183 -23.98 8.84 7.10
N GLN A 184 -23.95 7.57 7.45
CA GLN A 184 -24.67 7.00 8.57
C GLN A 184 -23.71 6.27 9.50
N VAL A 185 -23.76 6.60 10.77
CA VAL A 185 -22.99 5.93 11.81
C VAL A 185 -23.71 4.65 12.23
N LEU A 186 -23.02 3.53 12.14
CA LEU A 186 -23.48 2.23 12.59
C LEU A 186 -22.59 1.72 13.72
N LYS A 187 -23.14 0.86 14.58
CA LYS A 187 -22.32 0.17 15.58
C LYS A 187 -21.38 -0.84 14.89
N ASN A 188 -20.24 -1.10 15.50
CA ASN A 188 -19.33 -2.15 15.06
C ASN A 188 -19.93 -3.55 15.36
N ASN A 189 -21.00 -3.88 14.65
CA ASN A 189 -21.74 -5.13 14.78
C ASN A 189 -22.12 -5.64 13.39
N THR A 190 -21.69 -6.85 13.06
CA THR A 190 -21.89 -7.43 11.72
C THR A 190 -23.37 -7.55 11.34
N GLU A 191 -24.25 -7.94 12.27
CA GLU A 191 -25.69 -8.10 11.97
C GLU A 191 -26.37 -6.75 11.75
N GLU A 192 -26.00 -5.72 12.50
CA GLU A 192 -26.51 -4.37 12.28
C GLU A 192 -26.11 -3.84 10.91
N VAL A 193 -24.84 -4.04 10.50
CA VAL A 193 -24.37 -3.65 9.16
C VAL A 193 -25.11 -4.44 8.07
N LYS A 194 -25.28 -5.75 8.21
CA LYS A 194 -26.06 -6.58 7.26
C LYS A 194 -27.49 -6.11 7.13
N ASN A 195 -28.16 -5.83 8.25
CA ASN A 195 -29.55 -5.35 8.25
C ASN A 195 -29.68 -3.98 7.59
N PHE A 196 -28.71 -3.08 7.86
CA PHE A 196 -28.65 -1.80 7.20
C PHE A 196 -28.51 -1.95 5.67
N VAL A 197 -27.56 -2.74 5.20
CA VAL A 197 -27.38 -3.00 3.76
C VAL A 197 -28.68 -3.56 3.13
N LYS A 198 -29.28 -4.58 3.76
CA LYS A 198 -30.55 -5.14 3.28
C LYS A 198 -31.70 -4.12 3.22
N SER A 199 -31.71 -3.12 4.10
CA SER A 199 -32.74 -2.08 4.11
C SER A 199 -32.57 -1.05 2.97
N LYS A 200 -31.47 -1.08 2.23
CA LYS A 200 -31.15 -0.16 1.12
C LYS A 200 -31.28 -0.80 -0.26
N ILE A 201 -31.54 -2.11 -0.32
CA ILE A 201 -31.80 -2.90 -1.52
C ILE A 201 -33.31 -3.11 -1.68
#